data_8d1d9d4af2c1a0fed8145e5462e90f21
#
_entry.id   8d1d9d4af2c1a0fed8145e5462e90f21
#
_cell.length_a   1.000
_cell.length_b   1.000
_cell.length_c   1.000
_cell.angle_alpha   90.00
_cell.angle_beta   90.00
_cell.angle_gamma   90.00
#
_symmetry.space_group_name_H-M   'P 1'
#
loop_
_entity.id
_entity.type
_entity.pdbx_description
1 polymer ?
#
loop_
_entity_poly.entity_id
_entity_poly.type
_entity_poly.pdbx_seq_one_letter_code
_entity_poly.pdbx_strand_id
1 'polypeptide(L)'
;EDLHVDFTGINVRENDELIRIYSPELLAAQEEFLTAIKLRDESNSALQAMVLQTTQAARSKLELYGLTLSQITEIEQKNEVQTTISLYAPIGGTVIHMNVRKGQFVNRGTNLYRITNLNRLWLMANFHESDLPWIGLGQPVEITVIAVLNDVFRGKISYIYPYLEGITRTQKVQIEVKNIDGKLRPGMTATIRLKTELGSHRHLREPF
;
A
#
# COMPACT_ATOMS: atom_id res chain seq x y z
N GLU A 1 22.15 3.27 -3.32
CA GLU A 1 23.11 4.11 -4.02
C GLU A 1 22.52 5.43 -4.49
N ASP A 2 21.44 5.43 -5.23
CA ASP A 2 20.76 6.68 -5.62
C ASP A 2 19.29 6.64 -5.17
N LEU A 3 18.83 7.77 -4.62
CA LEU A 3 17.46 7.99 -4.21
C LEU A 3 16.80 8.92 -5.24
N HIS A 4 15.76 8.45 -5.93
CA HIS A 4 14.93 9.28 -6.80
C HIS A 4 13.83 9.98 -5.99
N VAL A 5 13.41 9.32 -4.89
CA VAL A 5 12.46 9.86 -3.91
C VAL A 5 13.22 10.03 -2.59
N ASP A 6 13.61 11.25 -2.25
CA ASP A 6 14.49 11.60 -1.15
C ASP A 6 13.79 12.28 0.04
N PHE A 7 12.48 12.55 -0.04
CA PHE A 7 11.69 13.09 1.06
C PHE A 7 10.24 12.56 1.10
N THR A 8 9.59 12.71 2.23
CA THR A 8 8.19 12.34 2.45
C THR A 8 7.24 13.42 1.90
N GLY A 9 6.05 13.01 1.45
CA GLY A 9 5.07 13.92 0.86
C GLY A 9 5.08 13.96 -0.67
N ILE A 10 6.04 13.33 -1.32
CA ILE A 10 6.08 13.19 -2.78
C ILE A 10 4.96 12.26 -3.24
N ASN A 11 4.29 12.67 -4.33
CA ASN A 11 3.37 11.79 -5.05
C ASN A 11 4.14 10.99 -6.10
N VAL A 12 3.98 9.69 -6.07
CA VAL A 12 4.56 8.76 -7.03
C VAL A 12 3.45 8.04 -7.79
N ARG A 13 3.72 7.68 -9.03
CA ARG A 13 2.87 6.82 -9.84
C ARG A 13 3.31 5.37 -9.69
N GLU A 14 2.43 4.46 -10.00
CA GLU A 14 2.82 3.06 -10.16
C GLU A 14 3.93 2.94 -11.21
N ASN A 15 4.96 2.14 -10.90
CA ASN A 15 6.19 1.97 -11.68
C ASN A 15 7.13 3.19 -11.74
N ASP A 16 6.95 4.23 -10.92
CA ASP A 16 7.99 5.25 -10.75
C ASP A 16 9.20 4.65 -10.01
N GLU A 17 10.40 4.99 -10.45
CA GLU A 17 11.64 4.56 -9.81
C GLU A 17 11.81 5.25 -8.46
N LEU A 18 11.95 4.46 -7.38
CA LEU A 18 12.10 4.96 -6.01
C LEU A 18 13.55 5.06 -5.59
N ILE A 19 14.30 3.99 -5.80
CA ILE A 19 15.65 3.83 -5.29
C ILE A 19 16.43 2.83 -6.14
N ARG A 20 17.75 3.02 -6.25
CA ARG A 20 18.69 2.02 -6.72
C ARG A 20 19.43 1.37 -5.59
N ILE A 21 19.46 0.06 -5.58
CA ILE A 21 20.15 -0.75 -4.59
C ILE A 21 21.29 -1.55 -5.24
N TYR A 22 22.35 -1.72 -4.49
CA TYR A 22 23.42 -2.68 -4.79
C TYR A 22 23.23 -3.92 -3.91
N SER A 23 23.28 -5.10 -4.48
CA SER A 23 23.21 -6.36 -3.75
C SER A 23 24.11 -7.41 -4.37
N PRO A 24 25.14 -7.88 -3.64
CA PRO A 24 25.98 -8.99 -4.11
C PRO A 24 25.19 -10.28 -4.38
N GLU A 25 24.13 -10.51 -3.60
CA GLU A 25 23.25 -11.68 -3.80
C GLU A 25 22.49 -11.60 -5.13
N LEU A 26 22.04 -10.40 -5.51
CA LEU A 26 21.39 -10.15 -6.81
C LEU A 26 22.36 -10.29 -7.97
N LEU A 27 23.61 -9.87 -7.81
CA LEU A 27 24.66 -10.08 -8.81
C LEU A 27 24.87 -11.58 -9.06
N ALA A 28 25.09 -12.35 -7.99
CA ALA A 28 25.28 -13.81 -8.10
C ALA A 28 24.05 -14.52 -8.74
N ALA A 29 22.84 -14.08 -8.42
CA ALA A 29 21.64 -14.64 -9.02
C ALA A 29 21.51 -14.30 -10.52
N GLN A 30 21.93 -13.12 -10.95
CA GLN A 30 21.98 -12.76 -12.37
C GLN A 30 23.03 -13.57 -13.14
N GLU A 31 24.22 -13.76 -12.57
CA GLU A 31 25.28 -14.61 -13.16
C GLU A 31 24.81 -16.06 -13.32
N GLU A 32 24.12 -16.60 -12.31
CA GLU A 32 23.50 -17.93 -12.36
C GLU A 32 22.46 -18.01 -13.49
N PHE A 33 21.61 -17.02 -13.63
CA PHE A 33 20.61 -16.95 -14.68
C PHE A 33 21.23 -16.87 -16.09
N LEU A 34 22.21 -15.99 -16.29
CA LEU A 34 22.91 -15.87 -17.58
C LEU A 34 23.68 -17.14 -17.93
N THR A 35 24.25 -17.83 -16.94
CA THR A 35 24.91 -19.13 -17.15
C THR A 35 23.89 -20.19 -17.58
N ALA A 36 22.70 -20.21 -16.95
CA ALA A 36 21.64 -21.13 -17.33
C ALA A 36 21.11 -20.88 -18.76
N ILE A 37 21.06 -19.60 -19.19
CA ILE A 37 20.69 -19.22 -20.56
C ILE A 37 21.74 -19.73 -21.56
N LYS A 38 23.02 -19.51 -21.31
CA LYS A 38 24.09 -20.01 -22.19
C LYS A 38 24.03 -21.52 -22.36
N LEU A 39 23.84 -22.25 -21.26
CA LEU A 39 23.66 -23.71 -21.31
C LEU A 39 22.41 -24.11 -22.09
N ARG A 40 21.33 -23.33 -22.02
CA ARG A 40 20.10 -23.57 -22.81
C ARG A 40 20.37 -23.46 -24.30
N ASP A 41 21.09 -22.43 -24.72
CA ASP A 41 21.37 -22.15 -26.13
C ASP A 41 22.40 -23.11 -26.74
N GLU A 42 23.27 -23.68 -25.93
CA GLU A 42 24.30 -24.65 -26.33
C GLU A 42 23.87 -26.11 -26.20
N SER A 43 22.71 -26.41 -25.57
CA SER A 43 22.31 -27.79 -25.22
C SER A 43 21.69 -28.54 -26.38
N ASN A 44 22.11 -29.82 -26.52
CA ASN A 44 21.53 -30.80 -27.44
C ASN A 44 20.21 -31.35 -26.88
N SER A 45 19.35 -31.88 -27.76
CA SER A 45 17.97 -32.33 -27.50
C SER A 45 17.76 -33.26 -26.27
N ALA A 46 18.76 -34.01 -25.87
CA ALA A 46 18.67 -34.95 -24.74
C ALA A 46 18.70 -34.28 -23.35
N LEU A 47 19.30 -33.11 -23.22
CA LEU A 47 19.43 -32.34 -21.95
C LEU A 47 18.49 -31.16 -21.88
N GLN A 48 17.77 -30.88 -22.95
CA GLN A 48 16.98 -29.67 -23.13
C GLN A 48 15.89 -29.46 -22.04
N ALA A 49 15.23 -30.54 -21.62
CA ALA A 49 14.21 -30.46 -20.57
C ALA A 49 14.80 -30.05 -19.20
N MET A 50 15.97 -30.61 -18.85
CA MET A 50 16.63 -30.26 -17.58
C MET A 50 17.15 -28.84 -17.56
N VAL A 51 17.72 -28.38 -18.67
CA VAL A 51 18.26 -27.02 -18.81
C VAL A 51 17.15 -25.99 -18.81
N LEU A 52 16.01 -26.26 -19.45
CA LEU A 52 14.83 -25.40 -19.38
C LEU A 52 14.32 -25.26 -17.94
N GLN A 53 14.27 -26.35 -17.19
CA GLN A 53 13.85 -26.30 -15.78
C GLN A 53 14.84 -25.47 -14.94
N THR A 54 16.14 -25.61 -15.15
CA THR A 54 17.16 -24.83 -14.45
C THR A 54 17.05 -23.33 -14.78
N THR A 55 16.87 -22.98 -16.06
CA THR A 55 16.68 -21.60 -16.50
C THR A 55 15.42 -20.99 -15.89
N GLN A 56 14.33 -21.77 -15.85
CA GLN A 56 13.08 -21.32 -15.23
C GLN A 56 13.24 -21.10 -13.72
N ALA A 57 13.95 -21.98 -13.03
CA ALA A 57 14.23 -21.84 -11.60
C ALA A 57 15.08 -20.59 -11.30
N ALA A 58 16.12 -20.33 -12.10
CA ALA A 58 16.96 -19.15 -11.98
C ALA A 58 16.15 -17.86 -12.25
N ARG A 59 15.25 -17.86 -13.25
CA ARG A 59 14.34 -16.76 -13.53
C ARG A 59 13.40 -16.49 -12.35
N SER A 60 12.75 -17.52 -11.83
CA SER A 60 11.86 -17.42 -10.66
C SER A 60 12.59 -16.88 -9.42
N LYS A 61 13.87 -17.21 -9.27
CA LYS A 61 14.73 -16.67 -8.19
C LYS A 61 14.90 -15.16 -8.32
N LEU A 62 15.12 -14.63 -9.53
CA LEU A 62 15.19 -13.19 -9.77
C LEU A 62 13.85 -12.49 -9.49
N GLU A 63 12.73 -13.10 -9.89
CA GLU A 63 11.39 -12.59 -9.57
C GLU A 63 11.14 -12.53 -8.05
N LEU A 64 11.58 -13.55 -7.30
CA LEU A 64 11.51 -13.58 -5.83
C LEU A 64 12.38 -12.49 -5.16
N TYR A 65 13.46 -12.06 -5.83
CA TYR A 65 14.25 -10.91 -5.40
C TYR A 65 13.61 -9.56 -5.75
N GLY A 66 12.47 -9.55 -6.45
CA GLY A 66 11.70 -8.35 -6.76
C GLY A 66 12.04 -7.69 -8.08
N LEU A 67 12.78 -8.38 -8.97
CA LEU A 67 12.97 -7.89 -10.33
C LEU A 67 11.67 -8.01 -11.13
N THR A 68 11.38 -6.98 -11.92
CA THR A 68 10.27 -7.00 -12.86
C THR A 68 10.60 -7.88 -14.07
N LEU A 69 9.57 -8.38 -14.75
CA LEU A 69 9.75 -9.16 -15.97
C LEU A 69 10.53 -8.39 -17.05
N SER A 70 10.33 -7.06 -17.14
CA SER A 70 11.07 -6.21 -18.06
C SER A 70 12.56 -6.14 -17.74
N GLN A 71 12.93 -6.03 -16.48
CA GLN A 71 14.34 -6.05 -16.04
C GLN A 71 15.01 -7.39 -16.33
N ILE A 72 14.31 -8.51 -16.07
CA ILE A 72 14.84 -9.84 -16.36
C ILE A 72 15.04 -10.03 -17.87
N THR A 73 14.09 -9.57 -18.68
CA THR A 73 14.21 -9.62 -20.15
C THR A 73 15.36 -8.75 -20.65
N GLU A 74 15.58 -7.59 -20.05
CA GLU A 74 16.69 -6.71 -20.39
C GLU A 74 18.05 -7.35 -20.08
N ILE A 75 18.19 -8.02 -18.92
CA ILE A 75 19.38 -8.79 -18.54
C ILE A 75 19.63 -9.91 -19.55
N GLU A 76 18.57 -10.65 -19.94
CA GLU A 76 18.65 -11.75 -20.92
C GLU A 76 19.10 -11.22 -22.30
N GLN A 77 18.51 -10.12 -22.78
CA GLN A 77 18.84 -9.54 -24.09
C GLN A 77 20.24 -8.93 -24.16
N LYS A 78 20.65 -8.22 -23.12
CA LYS A 78 21.99 -7.59 -23.06
C LYS A 78 23.09 -8.58 -22.74
N ASN A 79 22.75 -9.73 -22.16
CA ASN A 79 23.68 -10.72 -21.64
C ASN A 79 24.74 -10.12 -20.70
N GLU A 80 24.31 -9.10 -19.93
CA GLU A 80 25.16 -8.35 -19.00
C GLU A 80 24.49 -8.28 -17.62
N VAL A 81 25.32 -8.39 -16.58
CA VAL A 81 24.88 -8.27 -15.19
C VAL A 81 24.73 -6.79 -14.83
N GLN A 82 23.61 -6.43 -14.25
CA GLN A 82 23.37 -5.09 -13.73
C GLN A 82 23.87 -5.00 -12.29
N THR A 83 24.86 -4.11 -12.06
CA THR A 83 25.48 -3.92 -10.74
C THR A 83 24.48 -3.34 -9.73
N THR A 84 23.60 -2.47 -10.18
CA THR A 84 22.55 -1.83 -9.37
C THR A 84 21.17 -2.15 -9.95
N ILE A 85 20.22 -2.39 -9.08
CA ILE A 85 18.84 -2.69 -9.45
C ILE A 85 17.93 -1.58 -8.96
N SER A 86 17.08 -1.08 -9.86
CA SER A 86 16.06 -0.10 -9.53
C SER A 86 14.84 -0.79 -8.90
N LEU A 87 14.39 -0.27 -7.77
CA LEU A 87 13.10 -0.64 -7.17
C LEU A 87 12.05 0.40 -7.54
N TYR A 88 10.91 -0.09 -7.98
CA TYR A 88 9.81 0.72 -8.46
C TYR A 88 8.66 0.76 -7.46
N ALA A 89 7.82 1.81 -7.56
CA ALA A 89 6.61 1.94 -6.76
C ALA A 89 5.58 0.87 -7.18
N PRO A 90 5.13 0.00 -6.26
CA PRO A 90 4.14 -1.03 -6.57
C PRO A 90 2.72 -0.47 -6.76
N ILE A 91 2.47 0.72 -6.27
CA ILE A 91 1.19 1.45 -6.36
C ILE A 91 1.45 2.94 -6.49
N GLY A 92 0.53 3.65 -7.15
CA GLY A 92 0.52 5.11 -7.12
C GLY A 92 -0.02 5.65 -5.79
N GLY A 93 0.58 6.73 -5.29
CA GLY A 93 0.18 7.36 -4.05
C GLY A 93 1.19 8.36 -3.51
N THR A 94 1.02 8.76 -2.26
CA THR A 94 1.93 9.66 -1.56
C THR A 94 2.87 8.87 -0.65
N VAL A 95 4.15 9.19 -0.68
CA VAL A 95 5.16 8.62 0.22
C VAL A 95 4.99 9.24 1.61
N ILE A 96 4.47 8.48 2.56
CA ILE A 96 4.21 8.94 3.93
C ILE A 96 5.36 8.66 4.90
N HIS A 97 6.16 7.63 4.62
CA HIS A 97 7.37 7.32 5.37
C HIS A 97 8.49 6.89 4.42
N MET A 98 9.69 7.36 4.74
CA MET A 98 10.93 6.97 4.10
C MET A 98 11.94 6.64 5.21
N ASN A 99 12.40 5.39 5.25
CA ASN A 99 13.29 4.87 6.28
C ASN A 99 14.68 4.53 5.73
N VAL A 100 15.06 5.16 4.63
CA VAL A 100 16.33 4.89 3.96
C VAL A 100 17.02 6.19 3.60
N ARG A 101 18.36 6.19 3.64
CA ARG A 101 19.23 7.29 3.19
C ARG A 101 20.21 6.80 2.16
N LYS A 102 20.67 7.70 1.30
CA LYS A 102 21.73 7.40 0.31
C LYS A 102 22.98 6.86 1.02
N GLY A 103 23.53 5.77 0.51
CA GLY A 103 24.70 5.10 1.08
C GLY A 103 24.41 4.23 2.32
N GLN A 104 23.16 4.16 2.77
CA GLN A 104 22.78 3.32 3.91
C GLN A 104 22.76 1.84 3.52
N PHE A 105 23.32 1.00 4.40
CA PHE A 105 23.12 -0.44 4.32
C PHE A 105 21.72 -0.82 4.79
N VAL A 106 21.05 -1.70 4.05
CA VAL A 106 19.71 -2.18 4.35
C VAL A 106 19.70 -3.72 4.35
N ASN A 107 19.01 -4.30 5.30
CA ASN A 107 18.82 -5.75 5.41
C ASN A 107 17.57 -6.19 4.63
N ARG A 108 17.52 -7.46 4.27
CA ARG A 108 16.33 -8.09 3.72
C ARG A 108 15.15 -7.92 4.68
N GLY A 109 14.00 -7.51 4.17
CA GLY A 109 12.79 -7.24 4.98
C GLY A 109 12.73 -5.84 5.59
N THR A 110 13.73 -4.98 5.38
CA THR A 110 13.67 -3.58 5.82
C THR A 110 12.60 -2.82 5.02
N ASN A 111 11.68 -2.16 5.72
CA ASN A 111 10.71 -1.25 5.10
C ASN A 111 11.40 0.03 4.66
N LEU A 112 11.59 0.23 3.36
CA LEU A 112 12.25 1.39 2.78
C LEU A 112 11.29 2.57 2.65
N TYR A 113 10.14 2.35 2.03
CA TYR A 113 9.10 3.34 1.78
C TYR A 113 7.74 2.84 2.23
N ARG A 114 6.89 3.77 2.65
CA ARG A 114 5.46 3.52 2.83
C ARG A 114 4.70 4.47 1.92
N ILE A 115 4.05 3.91 0.90
CA ILE A 115 3.25 4.61 -0.08
C ILE A 115 1.78 4.34 0.23
N THR A 116 0.97 5.39 0.22
CA THR A 116 -0.45 5.31 0.53
C THR A 116 -1.26 6.16 -0.44
N ASN A 117 -2.41 5.64 -0.87
CA ASN A 117 -3.36 6.42 -1.64
C ASN A 117 -4.22 7.28 -0.69
N LEU A 118 -4.04 8.59 -0.77
CA LEU A 118 -4.75 9.56 0.08
C LEU A 118 -6.08 10.05 -0.53
N ASN A 119 -6.52 9.55 -1.68
CA ASN A 119 -7.79 9.94 -2.31
C ASN A 119 -9.02 9.44 -1.55
N ARG A 120 -8.84 8.40 -0.73
CA ARG A 120 -9.85 7.90 0.22
C ARG A 120 -9.22 7.81 1.59
N LEU A 121 -9.89 8.39 2.56
CA LEU A 121 -9.47 8.36 3.95
C LEU A 121 -10.55 7.71 4.81
N TRP A 122 -10.12 7.11 5.90
CA TRP A 122 -10.99 6.60 6.93
C TRP A 122 -10.94 7.53 8.13
N LEU A 123 -12.11 8.03 8.49
CA LEU A 123 -12.30 8.76 9.73
C LEU A 123 -12.79 7.78 10.80
N MET A 124 -12.03 7.68 11.87
CA MET A 124 -12.40 6.84 13.03
C MET A 124 -13.13 7.72 14.02
N ALA A 125 -14.40 7.42 14.25
CA ALA A 125 -15.23 8.14 15.19
C ALA A 125 -15.60 7.25 16.37
N ASN A 126 -15.70 7.83 17.57
CA ASN A 126 -16.15 7.14 18.76
C ASN A 126 -17.53 7.70 19.13
N PHE A 127 -18.53 6.82 19.15
CA PHE A 127 -19.90 7.16 19.51
C PHE A 127 -20.24 6.57 20.87
N HIS A 128 -20.98 7.30 21.70
CA HIS A 128 -21.45 6.79 22.97
C HIS A 128 -22.52 5.73 22.79
N GLU A 129 -22.66 4.83 23.75
CA GLU A 129 -23.64 3.75 23.76
C GLU A 129 -25.07 4.28 23.53
N SER A 130 -25.39 5.45 24.07
CA SER A 130 -26.68 6.14 23.90
C SER A 130 -27.00 6.51 22.44
N ASP A 131 -25.98 6.67 21.61
CA ASP A 131 -26.14 7.15 20.24
C ASP A 131 -26.26 6.00 19.22
N LEU A 132 -25.94 4.78 19.67
CA LEU A 132 -25.92 3.58 18.80
C LEU A 132 -27.24 3.26 18.09
N PRO A 133 -28.42 3.47 18.72
CA PRO A 133 -29.69 3.25 18.03
C PRO A 133 -29.90 4.11 16.79
N TRP A 134 -29.17 5.20 16.67
CA TRP A 134 -29.27 6.17 15.57
C TRP A 134 -28.22 6.00 14.49
N ILE A 135 -27.31 5.01 14.62
CA ILE A 135 -26.19 4.80 13.74
C ILE A 135 -26.40 3.55 12.90
N GLY A 136 -26.29 3.69 11.58
CA GLY A 136 -26.48 2.59 10.65
C GLY A 136 -25.37 2.51 9.59
N LEU A 137 -25.09 1.31 9.10
CA LEU A 137 -24.20 1.10 7.95
C LEU A 137 -24.75 1.84 6.72
N GLY A 138 -23.83 2.49 5.98
CA GLY A 138 -24.18 3.24 4.77
C GLY A 138 -24.76 4.63 5.02
N GLN A 139 -25.01 5.01 6.29
CA GLN A 139 -25.58 6.30 6.65
C GLN A 139 -24.64 7.44 6.22
N PRO A 140 -25.17 8.49 5.54
CA PRO A 140 -24.39 9.65 5.16
C PRO A 140 -24.06 10.52 6.37
N VAL A 141 -22.84 11.06 6.38
CA VAL A 141 -22.36 11.95 7.44
C VAL A 141 -21.74 13.21 6.85
N GLU A 142 -21.96 14.33 7.53
CA GLU A 142 -21.27 15.59 7.25
C GLU A 142 -20.07 15.71 8.20
N ILE A 143 -18.92 16.07 7.64
CA ILE A 143 -17.66 16.13 8.35
C ILE A 143 -17.06 17.50 8.17
N THR A 144 -16.72 18.14 9.28
CA THR A 144 -16.00 19.41 9.31
C THR A 144 -14.65 19.23 9.97
N VAL A 145 -13.62 19.82 9.41
CA VAL A 145 -12.23 19.72 9.90
C VAL A 145 -11.74 21.11 10.27
N ILE A 146 -11.24 21.28 11.48
CA ILE A 146 -10.79 22.57 11.99
C ILE A 146 -9.68 23.17 11.11
N ALA A 147 -8.81 22.33 10.58
CA ALA A 147 -7.70 22.77 9.73
C ALA A 147 -8.14 23.22 8.32
N VAL A 148 -9.39 22.95 7.92
CA VAL A 148 -9.94 23.30 6.60
C VAL A 148 -11.23 24.08 6.83
N LEU A 149 -11.07 25.38 7.00
CA LEU A 149 -12.19 26.28 7.29
C LEU A 149 -13.15 26.34 6.09
N ASN A 150 -14.45 26.39 6.38
CA ASN A 150 -15.57 26.55 5.43
C ASN A 150 -15.85 25.38 4.48
N ASP A 151 -15.10 24.27 4.55
CA ASP A 151 -15.40 23.10 3.75
C ASP A 151 -16.17 22.04 4.59
N VAL A 152 -17.23 21.51 4.00
CA VAL A 152 -17.98 20.39 4.55
C VAL A 152 -17.73 19.18 3.67
N PHE A 153 -17.09 18.18 4.22
CA PHE A 153 -16.87 16.91 3.54
C PHE A 153 -18.03 15.97 3.80
N ARG A 154 -18.31 15.10 2.84
CA ARG A 154 -19.35 14.09 2.94
C ARG A 154 -18.70 12.71 3.00
N GLY A 155 -19.13 11.91 3.96
CA GLY A 155 -18.71 10.54 4.14
C GLY A 155 -19.88 9.59 4.29
N LYS A 156 -19.57 8.28 4.38
CA LYS A 156 -20.53 7.24 4.69
C LYS A 156 -19.96 6.34 5.78
N ILE A 157 -20.82 5.89 6.70
CA ILE A 157 -20.45 4.86 7.66
C ILE A 157 -20.17 3.57 6.90
N SER A 158 -18.90 3.14 6.90
CA SER A 158 -18.45 1.96 6.17
C SER A 158 -18.36 0.72 7.04
N TYR A 159 -18.12 0.90 8.34
CA TYR A 159 -18.01 -0.20 9.28
C TYR A 159 -18.31 0.25 10.72
N ILE A 160 -18.99 -0.60 11.48
CA ILE A 160 -19.26 -0.40 12.90
C ILE A 160 -18.57 -1.56 13.64
N TYR A 161 -17.60 -1.26 14.51
CA TYR A 161 -16.88 -2.28 15.25
C TYR A 161 -17.81 -2.96 16.25
N PRO A 162 -17.80 -4.32 16.35
CA PRO A 162 -18.79 -5.06 17.17
C PRO A 162 -18.45 -5.10 18.67
N TYR A 163 -17.70 -4.14 19.16
CA TYR A 163 -17.33 -4.07 20.58
C TYR A 163 -17.31 -2.62 21.09
N LEU A 164 -17.58 -2.47 22.37
CA LEU A 164 -17.47 -1.21 23.09
C LEU A 164 -16.10 -1.12 23.76
N GLU A 165 -15.50 0.05 23.73
CA GLU A 165 -14.29 0.35 24.47
C GLU A 165 -14.66 0.55 25.95
N GLY A 166 -14.17 -0.35 26.83
CA GLY A 166 -14.68 -0.50 28.20
C GLY A 166 -14.49 0.74 29.10
N ILE A 167 -13.44 1.55 28.88
CA ILE A 167 -13.14 2.73 29.69
C ILE A 167 -14.07 3.90 29.31
N THR A 168 -14.24 4.14 28.02
CA THR A 168 -14.98 5.29 27.49
C THR A 168 -16.45 4.97 27.21
N ARG A 169 -16.84 3.71 27.21
CA ARG A 169 -18.15 3.19 26.76
C ARG A 169 -18.57 3.73 25.41
N THR A 170 -17.59 3.75 24.50
CA THR A 170 -17.81 4.22 23.14
C THR A 170 -17.62 3.08 22.15
N GLN A 171 -18.38 3.10 21.08
CA GLN A 171 -18.23 2.22 19.94
C GLN A 171 -17.48 2.94 18.84
N LYS A 172 -16.46 2.26 18.31
CA LYS A 172 -15.68 2.77 17.19
C LYS A 172 -16.44 2.54 15.88
N VAL A 173 -16.51 3.58 15.06
CA VAL A 173 -17.18 3.57 13.77
C VAL A 173 -16.22 4.10 12.72
N GLN A 174 -16.09 3.39 11.61
CA GLN A 174 -15.28 3.79 10.47
C GLN A 174 -16.16 4.48 9.43
N ILE A 175 -15.73 5.65 9.02
CA ILE A 175 -16.42 6.47 8.03
C ILE A 175 -15.48 6.64 6.84
N GLU A 176 -15.93 6.26 5.67
CA GLU A 176 -15.20 6.48 4.42
C GLU A 176 -15.45 7.88 3.89
N VAL A 177 -14.37 8.61 3.60
CA VAL A 177 -14.40 9.98 3.08
C VAL A 177 -13.58 10.07 1.81
N LYS A 178 -14.14 10.68 0.77
CA LYS A 178 -13.40 11.00 -0.45
C LYS A 178 -12.58 12.27 -0.25
N ASN A 179 -11.32 12.24 -0.63
CA ASN A 179 -10.36 13.35 -0.52
C ASN A 179 -9.86 13.77 -1.90
N ILE A 180 -10.78 14.17 -2.77
CA ILE A 180 -10.47 14.47 -4.18
C ILE A 180 -9.49 15.64 -4.30
N ASP A 181 -9.67 16.66 -3.46
CA ASP A 181 -8.85 17.88 -3.49
C ASP A 181 -7.56 17.79 -2.67
N GLY A 182 -7.27 16.64 -2.05
CA GLY A 182 -6.09 16.44 -1.21
C GLY A 182 -6.02 17.32 0.06
N LYS A 183 -7.14 17.94 0.44
CA LYS A 183 -7.20 18.86 1.59
C LYS A 183 -7.15 18.14 2.93
N LEU A 184 -7.65 16.91 2.98
CA LEU A 184 -7.65 16.11 4.19
C LEU A 184 -6.31 15.36 4.31
N ARG A 185 -5.75 15.36 5.52
CA ARG A 185 -4.49 14.66 5.83
C ARG A 185 -4.69 13.69 6.98
N PRO A 186 -4.05 12.52 6.97
CA PRO A 186 -4.02 11.64 8.12
C PRO A 186 -3.58 12.37 9.38
N GLY A 187 -4.23 12.07 10.52
CA GLY A 187 -3.96 12.73 11.79
C GLY A 187 -4.74 14.01 12.06
N MET A 188 -5.55 14.50 11.11
CA MET A 188 -6.43 15.64 11.36
C MET A 188 -7.62 15.24 12.25
N THR A 189 -8.01 16.16 13.14
CA THR A 189 -9.22 16.02 13.96
C THR A 189 -10.42 16.58 13.21
N ALA A 190 -11.51 15.83 13.23
CA ALA A 190 -12.74 16.20 12.55
C ALA A 190 -13.95 16.12 13.51
N THR A 191 -14.93 16.97 13.25
CA THR A 191 -16.25 16.92 13.89
C THR A 191 -17.24 16.31 12.90
N ILE A 192 -18.05 15.38 13.38
CA ILE A 192 -19.05 14.67 12.59
C ILE A 192 -20.44 15.18 12.97
N ARG A 193 -21.26 15.39 11.96
CA ARG A 193 -22.68 15.69 12.11
C ARG A 193 -23.49 14.61 11.38
N LEU A 194 -24.29 13.88 12.14
CA LEU A 194 -25.27 12.92 11.64
C LEU A 194 -26.63 13.58 11.52
N LYS A 195 -27.31 13.33 10.41
CA LYS A 195 -28.72 13.65 10.25
C LYS A 195 -29.51 12.35 10.39
N THR A 196 -30.33 12.28 11.43
CA THR A 196 -31.27 11.16 11.64
C THR A 196 -32.70 11.68 11.45
N GLU A 197 -33.50 10.92 10.71
CA GLU A 197 -34.94 11.19 10.64
C GLU A 197 -35.59 10.64 11.92
N LEU A 198 -36.12 11.52 12.73
CA LEU A 198 -36.81 11.20 14.00
C LEU A 198 -38.16 10.49 13.80
N GLY A 199 -38.40 9.83 12.69
CA GLY A 199 -39.75 9.46 12.25
C GLY A 199 -40.15 8.01 12.15
N SER A 200 -39.29 6.98 12.39
CA SER A 200 -39.72 5.59 12.09
C SER A 200 -39.28 4.48 13.04
N HIS A 201 -38.89 4.75 14.26
CA HIS A 201 -38.74 3.67 15.23
C HIS A 201 -40.03 3.47 16.01
N ARG A 202 -40.94 2.64 15.48
CA ARG A 202 -41.96 1.94 16.25
C ARG A 202 -41.23 1.09 17.30
N HIS A 203 -41.34 1.50 18.56
CA HIS A 203 -40.97 0.67 19.70
C HIS A 203 -41.87 -0.57 19.70
N LEU A 204 -41.39 -1.68 19.18
CA LEU A 204 -41.89 -2.99 19.56
C LEU A 204 -41.23 -3.32 20.91
N ARG A 205 -41.85 -2.87 21.99
CA ARG A 205 -41.65 -3.46 23.29
C ARG A 205 -42.45 -4.75 23.28
N GLU A 206 -41.84 -5.87 23.09
CA GLU A 206 -42.37 -7.13 23.53
C GLU A 206 -41.96 -7.29 25.00
N PRO A 207 -42.94 -7.54 25.91
CA PRO A 207 -42.64 -7.89 27.30
C PRO A 207 -42.13 -9.31 27.37
N PHE A 208 -41.04 -9.51 28.11
CA PHE A 208 -40.62 -10.83 28.58
C PHE A 208 -41.57 -11.37 29.61
#